data_f316841a7885df2d0c35940093b559a5
#
_entry.id   f316841a7885df2d0c35940093b559a5
#
_cell.length_a   1.000
_cell.length_b   1.000
_cell.length_c   1.000
_cell.angle_alpha   90.00
_cell.angle_beta   90.00
_cell.angle_gamma   90.00
#
_symmetry.space_group_name_H-M   'P 1'
#
loop_
_entity.id
_entity.type
_entity.pdbx_description
1 polymer ?
#
loop_
_entity_poly.entity_id
_entity_poly.type
_entity_poly.pdbx_seq_one_letter_code
_entity_poly.pdbx_strand_id
1 'polypeptide(L)'
;CAVYCRYCFRREHVGPQHAAPLNEAELNAALDYIENHKDIFEVILTGGDPLVLSAKQMATIMQRLETIEHVKIVRFHTRVPIADPARVTPELIKAMSGTDKAVYMALHINHAQELNEDVRACLKQLHAAGINLLSQSVLLKGINDDAAILADLYRELLGVNVKPYYLHHPDLAPGTSHFRLSLKRGQAIVEKLRGHLSGLCQPTYMVDIPGGHGKVPCTPGTPLYKGN
;
A
#
# COMPACT_ATOMS: atom_id res chain seq x y z
N CYS A 1 7.61 10.90 -4.60
CA CYS A 1 8.04 9.79 -3.76
C CYS A 1 9.28 10.16 -2.95
N ALA A 2 9.38 9.67 -1.72
CA ALA A 2 10.63 9.76 -0.93
C ALA A 2 11.70 8.81 -1.48
N VAL A 3 11.29 7.73 -2.14
CA VAL A 3 12.17 6.71 -2.71
C VAL A 3 11.62 6.18 -4.03
N TYR A 4 12.52 5.96 -5.01
CA TYR A 4 12.16 5.42 -6.32
C TYR A 4 12.39 3.90 -6.34
N CYS A 5 11.32 3.14 -6.09
CA CYS A 5 11.38 1.68 -6.07
C CYS A 5 11.75 1.12 -7.45
N ARG A 6 12.74 0.22 -7.52
CA ARG A 6 13.18 -0.40 -8.78
C ARG A 6 12.09 -1.24 -9.47
N TYR A 7 11.13 -1.73 -8.71
CA TYR A 7 9.97 -2.52 -9.17
C TYR A 7 8.70 -1.69 -9.33
N CYS A 8 8.75 -0.35 -9.22
CA CYS A 8 7.57 0.50 -9.27
C CYS A 8 6.85 0.39 -10.63
N PHE A 9 5.57 0.03 -10.60
CA PHE A 9 4.75 -0.03 -11.82
C PHE A 9 4.44 1.37 -12.39
N ARG A 10 4.50 2.42 -11.56
CA ARG A 10 4.31 3.82 -11.95
C ARG A 10 5.63 4.55 -12.27
N ARG A 11 6.73 3.83 -12.48
CA ARG A 11 8.06 4.45 -12.65
C ARG A 11 8.14 5.46 -13.80
N GLU A 12 7.29 5.31 -14.82
CA GLU A 12 7.20 6.24 -15.95
C GLU A 12 6.37 7.49 -15.63
N HIS A 13 5.68 7.52 -14.48
CA HIS A 13 4.81 8.62 -14.04
C HIS A 13 5.29 9.26 -12.74
N VAL A 14 6.40 8.82 -12.17
CA VAL A 14 6.95 9.34 -10.91
C VAL A 14 8.42 9.71 -11.11
N GLY A 15 8.86 10.77 -10.46
CA GLY A 15 10.24 11.23 -10.54
C GLY A 15 10.33 12.74 -10.81
N PRO A 16 11.54 13.33 -10.78
CA PRO A 16 11.73 14.76 -10.90
C PRO A 16 11.22 15.36 -12.24
N GLN A 17 11.09 14.51 -13.26
CA GLN A 17 10.66 14.91 -14.60
C GLN A 17 9.16 14.66 -14.86
N HIS A 18 8.44 14.08 -13.89
CA HIS A 18 7.05 13.69 -14.03
C HIS A 18 6.21 14.30 -12.93
N ALA A 19 4.97 14.61 -13.24
CA ALA A 19 3.85 15.11 -12.44
C ALA A 19 4.22 15.81 -11.12
N ALA A 20 4.07 17.12 -11.10
CA ALA A 20 3.98 17.89 -9.87
C ALA A 20 2.81 17.36 -8.99
N PRO A 21 2.85 17.53 -7.67
CA PRO A 21 1.66 17.37 -6.85
C PRO A 21 0.51 18.19 -7.40
N LEU A 22 -0.72 17.76 -7.18
CA LEU A 22 -1.90 18.56 -7.55
C LEU A 22 -1.74 19.97 -6.97
N ASN A 23 -2.01 20.98 -7.78
CA ASN A 23 -2.14 22.33 -7.30
C ASN A 23 -3.45 22.49 -6.50
N GLU A 24 -3.64 23.64 -5.86
CA GLU A 24 -4.79 23.88 -4.99
C GLU A 24 -6.12 23.77 -5.73
N ALA A 25 -6.19 24.26 -6.97
CA ALA A 25 -7.41 24.19 -7.77
C ALA A 25 -7.76 22.74 -8.16
N GLU A 26 -6.75 21.96 -8.57
CA GLU A 26 -6.93 20.55 -8.90
C GLU A 26 -7.32 19.71 -7.68
N LEU A 27 -6.73 20.00 -6.51
CA LEU A 27 -7.08 19.34 -5.26
C LEU A 27 -8.53 19.66 -4.87
N ASN A 28 -8.93 20.93 -4.93
CA ASN A 28 -10.29 21.34 -4.63
C ASN A 28 -11.29 20.68 -5.60
N ALA A 29 -11.00 20.66 -6.89
CA ALA A 29 -11.86 20.00 -7.88
C ALA A 29 -12.01 18.49 -7.59
N ALA A 30 -10.95 17.81 -7.15
CA ALA A 30 -11.01 16.40 -6.76
C ALA A 30 -11.87 16.19 -5.50
N LEU A 31 -11.75 17.07 -4.51
CA LEU A 31 -12.55 17.00 -3.27
C LEU A 31 -14.01 17.31 -3.53
N ASP A 32 -14.31 18.31 -4.38
CA ASP A 32 -15.67 18.66 -4.81
C ASP A 32 -16.31 17.50 -5.60
N TYR A 33 -15.52 16.81 -6.44
CA TYR A 33 -15.99 15.59 -7.11
C TYR A 33 -16.41 14.52 -6.09
N ILE A 34 -15.56 14.24 -5.09
CA ILE A 34 -15.87 13.28 -4.03
C ILE A 34 -17.15 13.70 -3.29
N GLU A 35 -17.29 14.98 -2.92
CA GLU A 35 -18.45 15.50 -2.20
C GLU A 35 -19.76 15.34 -2.97
N ASN A 36 -19.71 15.46 -4.31
CA ASN A 36 -20.87 15.34 -5.19
C ASN A 36 -21.22 13.89 -5.58
N HIS A 37 -20.37 12.90 -5.27
CA HIS A 37 -20.59 11.49 -5.60
C HIS A 37 -20.82 10.66 -4.35
N LYS A 38 -22.07 10.52 -3.94
CA LYS A 38 -22.49 9.92 -2.66
C LYS A 38 -22.22 8.42 -2.54
N ASP A 39 -21.92 7.75 -3.61
CA ASP A 39 -21.49 6.33 -3.68
C ASP A 39 -20.02 6.13 -3.29
N ILE A 40 -19.22 7.21 -3.21
CA ILE A 40 -17.82 7.15 -2.76
C ILE A 40 -17.77 7.07 -1.24
N PHE A 41 -17.60 5.89 -0.67
CA PHE A 41 -17.48 5.70 0.77
C PHE A 41 -16.02 5.62 1.27
N GLU A 42 -15.07 5.42 0.37
CA GLU A 42 -13.63 5.32 0.66
C GLU A 42 -12.82 6.25 -0.25
N VAL A 43 -11.88 6.98 0.33
CA VAL A 43 -10.92 7.79 -0.41
C VAL A 43 -9.50 7.25 -0.20
N ILE A 44 -8.78 7.01 -1.29
CA ILE A 44 -7.41 6.49 -1.25
C ILE A 44 -6.43 7.59 -1.65
N LEU A 45 -5.62 8.04 -0.71
CA LEU A 45 -4.51 8.95 -0.97
C LEU A 45 -3.31 8.13 -1.44
N THR A 46 -2.90 8.39 -2.67
CA THR A 46 -1.83 7.67 -3.37
C THR A 46 -1.10 8.65 -4.31
N GLY A 47 -0.57 8.19 -5.41
CA GLY A 47 0.13 9.02 -6.40
C GLY A 47 1.58 8.60 -6.51
N GLY A 48 2.55 9.49 -6.24
CA GLY A 48 3.90 9.11 -5.91
C GLY A 48 3.91 8.44 -4.54
N ASP A 49 3.91 9.25 -3.50
CA ASP A 49 3.70 8.82 -2.11
C ASP A 49 3.05 9.99 -1.36
N PRO A 50 1.89 9.80 -0.71
CA PRO A 50 1.16 10.89 -0.06
C PRO A 50 1.87 11.44 1.19
N LEU A 51 2.74 10.65 1.83
CA LEU A 51 3.45 11.08 3.05
C LEU A 51 4.68 11.97 2.76
N VAL A 52 4.89 12.37 1.49
CA VAL A 52 5.83 13.45 1.18
C VAL A 52 5.21 14.84 1.38
N LEU A 53 3.89 14.92 1.54
CA LEU A 53 3.20 16.16 1.90
C LEU A 53 3.61 16.61 3.31
N SER A 54 3.59 17.92 3.55
CA SER A 54 3.76 18.47 4.90
C SER A 54 2.56 18.13 5.79
N ALA A 55 2.76 18.13 7.10
CA ALA A 55 1.68 17.93 8.06
C ALA A 55 0.52 18.94 7.87
N LYS A 56 0.84 20.19 7.49
CA LYS A 56 -0.15 21.23 7.21
C LYS A 56 -1.01 20.87 5.99
N GLN A 57 -0.37 20.46 4.88
CA GLN A 57 -1.11 20.06 3.68
C GLN A 57 -1.97 18.82 3.93
N MET A 58 -1.43 17.84 4.67
CA MET A 58 -2.18 16.66 5.08
C MET A 58 -3.40 17.03 5.94
N ALA A 59 -3.23 17.90 6.93
CA ALA A 59 -4.33 18.37 7.77
C ALA A 59 -5.42 19.06 6.95
N THR A 60 -5.07 19.89 5.96
CA THR A 60 -6.05 20.54 5.08
C THR A 60 -6.88 19.51 4.30
N ILE A 61 -6.25 18.47 3.74
CA ILE A 61 -6.95 17.40 3.02
C ILE A 61 -7.88 16.64 3.97
N MET A 62 -7.38 16.24 5.14
CA MET A 62 -8.16 15.48 6.11
C MET A 62 -9.35 16.27 6.65
N GLN A 63 -9.19 17.57 6.93
CA GLN A 63 -10.28 18.45 7.36
C GLN A 63 -11.38 18.58 6.29
N ARG A 64 -11.02 18.68 5.02
CA ARG A 64 -12.00 18.69 3.93
C ARG A 64 -12.73 17.34 3.80
N LEU A 65 -12.01 16.23 3.90
CA LEU A 65 -12.63 14.91 3.88
C LEU A 65 -13.53 14.68 5.08
N GLU A 66 -13.21 15.24 6.25
CA GLU A 66 -14.03 15.15 7.46
C GLU A 66 -15.44 15.71 7.25
N THR A 67 -15.60 16.80 6.51
CA THR A 67 -16.90 17.41 6.22
C THR A 67 -17.78 16.60 5.27
N ILE A 68 -17.22 15.60 4.58
CA ILE A 68 -17.95 14.77 3.61
C ILE A 68 -18.53 13.54 4.31
N GLU A 69 -19.78 13.59 4.71
CA GLU A 69 -20.42 12.61 5.58
C GLU A 69 -20.47 11.17 5.03
N HIS A 70 -20.60 10.99 3.71
CA HIS A 70 -20.69 9.66 3.10
C HIS A 70 -19.34 8.98 2.97
N VAL A 71 -18.22 9.71 2.99
CA VAL A 71 -16.88 9.13 3.09
C VAL A 71 -16.67 8.60 4.51
N LYS A 72 -16.47 7.30 4.66
CA LYS A 72 -16.28 6.63 5.96
C LYS A 72 -14.82 6.20 6.20
N ILE A 73 -14.06 6.03 5.12
CA ILE A 73 -12.71 5.49 5.17
C ILE A 73 -11.75 6.41 4.41
N VAL A 74 -10.60 6.70 5.03
CA VAL A 74 -9.45 7.31 4.34
C VAL A 74 -8.30 6.31 4.41
N ARG A 75 -7.73 5.97 3.26
CA ARG A 75 -6.61 5.03 3.18
C ARG A 75 -5.40 5.67 2.50
N PHE A 76 -4.24 5.48 3.11
CA PHE A 76 -2.96 5.93 2.57
C PHE A 76 -2.21 4.74 1.96
N HIS A 77 -1.71 4.88 0.73
CA HIS A 77 -0.77 3.94 0.13
C HIS A 77 0.63 4.55 0.16
N THR A 78 1.52 4.02 0.97
CA THR A 78 2.82 4.64 1.24
C THR A 78 3.93 3.63 1.46
N ARG A 79 5.16 4.05 1.16
CA ARG A 79 6.40 3.38 1.54
C ARG A 79 7.22 4.19 2.54
N VAL A 80 6.83 5.44 2.82
CA VAL A 80 7.60 6.35 3.68
C VAL A 80 7.91 5.76 5.06
N PRO A 81 6.96 5.17 5.82
CA PRO A 81 7.27 4.60 7.13
C PRO A 81 8.36 3.52 7.10
N ILE A 82 8.54 2.85 5.95
CA ILE A 82 9.52 1.78 5.76
C ILE A 82 10.86 2.33 5.24
N ALA A 83 10.83 3.33 4.36
CA ALA A 83 12.03 3.81 3.67
C ALA A 83 12.66 5.04 4.35
N ASP A 84 11.88 5.84 5.05
CA ASP A 84 12.28 7.07 5.73
C ASP A 84 11.36 7.31 6.94
N PRO A 85 11.44 6.46 8.01
CA PRO A 85 10.57 6.56 9.18
C PRO A 85 10.68 7.91 9.90
N ALA A 86 11.81 8.60 9.82
CA ALA A 86 12.01 9.90 10.46
C ALA A 86 11.09 11.00 9.87
N ARG A 87 10.62 10.83 8.64
CA ARG A 87 9.64 11.74 8.02
C ARG A 87 8.24 11.64 8.65
N VAL A 88 7.93 10.55 9.31
CA VAL A 88 6.64 10.34 9.97
C VAL A 88 6.66 11.00 11.35
N THR A 89 6.54 12.34 11.36
CA THR A 89 6.59 13.14 12.59
C THR A 89 5.27 13.04 13.38
N PRO A 90 5.29 13.35 14.71
CA PRO A 90 4.07 13.41 15.52
C PRO A 90 2.99 14.32 14.94
N GLU A 91 3.38 15.44 14.32
CA GLU A 91 2.45 16.38 13.67
C GLU A 91 1.80 15.75 12.43
N LEU A 92 2.55 14.98 11.64
CA LEU A 92 2.01 14.27 10.48
C LEU A 92 1.07 13.16 10.93
N ILE A 93 1.43 12.39 11.96
CA ILE A 93 0.55 11.37 12.56
C ILE A 93 -0.76 12.01 13.02
N LYS A 94 -0.69 13.10 13.80
CA LYS A 94 -1.87 13.84 14.26
C LYS A 94 -2.73 14.36 13.10
N ALA A 95 -2.10 14.85 12.04
CA ALA A 95 -2.82 15.31 10.85
C ALA A 95 -3.61 14.19 10.16
N MET A 96 -3.09 12.96 10.15
CA MET A 96 -3.76 11.79 9.55
C MET A 96 -4.83 11.17 10.46
N SER A 97 -4.60 11.14 11.78
CA SER A 97 -5.46 10.44 12.75
C SER A 97 -6.48 11.34 13.46
N GLY A 98 -6.39 12.66 13.30
CA GLY A 98 -7.31 13.62 13.91
C GLY A 98 -8.67 13.71 13.20
N THR A 99 -9.36 12.59 13.05
CA THR A 99 -10.62 12.45 12.31
C THR A 99 -11.46 11.34 12.95
N ASP A 100 -12.80 11.44 12.85
CA ASP A 100 -13.71 10.37 13.25
C ASP A 100 -13.85 9.26 12.20
N LYS A 101 -13.26 9.45 11.01
CA LYS A 101 -13.27 8.45 9.95
C LYS A 101 -12.28 7.31 10.25
N ALA A 102 -12.57 6.11 9.74
CA ALA A 102 -11.64 4.99 9.83
C ALA A 102 -10.42 5.24 8.94
N VAL A 103 -9.23 5.29 9.57
CA VAL A 103 -7.98 5.52 8.85
C VAL A 103 -7.23 4.21 8.66
N TYR A 104 -6.87 3.93 7.42
CA TYR A 104 -6.05 2.78 7.03
C TYR A 104 -4.75 3.23 6.37
N MET A 105 -3.69 2.47 6.58
CA MET A 105 -2.42 2.70 5.90
C MET A 105 -1.93 1.39 5.29
N ALA A 106 -1.89 1.33 3.97
CA ALA A 106 -1.35 0.20 3.21
C ALA A 106 0.14 0.45 2.93
N LEU A 107 0.98 -0.22 3.70
CA LEU A 107 2.44 -0.10 3.68
C LEU A 107 3.05 -0.95 2.58
N HIS A 108 3.91 -0.37 1.76
CA HIS A 108 4.71 -1.12 0.80
C HIS A 108 5.96 -1.66 1.48
N ILE A 109 5.98 -2.99 1.69
CA ILE A 109 7.10 -3.71 2.30
C ILE A 109 7.22 -5.10 1.67
N ASN A 110 8.44 -5.55 1.35
CA ASN A 110 8.67 -6.77 0.60
C ASN A 110 9.55 -7.80 1.32
N HIS A 111 10.26 -7.40 2.37
CA HIS A 111 11.19 -8.29 3.10
C HIS A 111 11.27 -7.93 4.58
N ALA A 112 11.45 -8.92 5.45
CA ALA A 112 11.57 -8.72 6.90
C ALA A 112 12.75 -7.83 7.30
N GLN A 113 13.83 -7.82 6.52
CA GLN A 113 15.00 -6.94 6.74
C GLN A 113 14.67 -5.45 6.66
N GLU A 114 13.54 -5.06 6.07
CA GLU A 114 13.09 -3.67 6.04
C GLU A 114 12.54 -3.22 7.41
N LEU A 115 12.25 -4.14 8.33
CA LEU A 115 11.73 -3.88 9.67
C LEU A 115 12.86 -3.69 10.70
N ASN A 116 13.69 -2.68 10.53
CA ASN A 116 14.67 -2.27 11.54
C ASN A 116 13.99 -1.61 12.76
N GLU A 117 14.77 -1.24 13.78
CA GLU A 117 14.25 -0.67 15.04
C GLU A 117 13.47 0.62 14.83
N ASP A 118 13.97 1.53 13.98
CA ASP A 118 13.31 2.81 13.70
C ASP A 118 11.96 2.61 12.99
N VAL A 119 11.91 1.70 12.02
CA VAL A 119 10.68 1.32 11.33
C VAL A 119 9.68 0.71 12.32
N ARG A 120 10.12 -0.21 13.18
CA ARG A 120 9.24 -0.81 14.20
C ARG A 120 8.70 0.24 15.17
N ALA A 121 9.53 1.20 15.60
CA ALA A 121 9.11 2.30 16.46
C ALA A 121 8.07 3.19 15.76
N CYS A 122 8.30 3.55 14.51
CA CYS A 122 7.37 4.32 13.69
C CYS A 122 6.01 3.61 13.53
N LEU A 123 6.02 2.32 13.19
CA LEU A 123 4.79 1.53 13.03
C LEU A 123 3.98 1.44 14.33
N LYS A 124 4.65 1.29 15.49
CA LYS A 124 4.00 1.31 16.81
C LYS A 124 3.33 2.66 17.09
N GLN A 125 3.97 3.78 16.74
CA GLN A 125 3.39 5.11 16.91
C GLN A 125 2.14 5.31 16.03
N LEU A 126 2.21 4.90 14.76
CA LEU A 126 1.07 4.93 13.84
C LEU A 126 -0.11 4.10 14.36
N HIS A 127 0.16 2.88 14.82
CA HIS A 127 -0.85 2.00 15.39
C HIS A 127 -1.45 2.58 16.69
N ALA A 128 -0.62 3.12 17.58
CA ALA A 128 -1.07 3.75 18.82
C ALA A 128 -1.94 5.00 18.58
N ALA A 129 -1.78 5.67 17.44
CA ALA A 129 -2.65 6.76 17.01
C ALA A 129 -3.98 6.31 16.39
N GLY A 130 -4.30 5.02 16.40
CA GLY A 130 -5.55 4.47 15.88
C GLY A 130 -5.55 4.21 14.37
N ILE A 131 -4.41 4.30 13.69
CA ILE A 131 -4.29 3.99 12.26
C ILE A 131 -4.21 2.47 12.06
N ASN A 132 -5.11 1.92 11.25
CA ASN A 132 -5.13 0.50 10.90
C ASN A 132 -4.04 0.18 9.89
N LEU A 133 -3.06 -0.63 10.27
CA LEU A 133 -1.90 -0.93 9.43
C LEU A 133 -2.11 -2.21 8.61
N LEU A 134 -1.97 -2.08 7.31
CA LEU A 134 -2.02 -3.17 6.33
C LEU A 134 -0.69 -3.21 5.57
N SER A 135 -0.28 -4.39 5.11
CA SER A 135 0.85 -4.48 4.19
C SER A 135 0.39 -4.86 2.78
N GLN A 136 1.02 -4.26 1.79
CA GLN A 136 1.01 -4.75 0.43
C GLN A 136 2.44 -4.97 -0.03
N SER A 137 2.70 -6.20 -0.46
CA SER A 137 4.01 -6.66 -0.94
C SER A 137 3.91 -6.97 -2.43
N VAL A 138 5.02 -6.90 -3.13
CA VAL A 138 5.14 -7.40 -4.50
C VAL A 138 6.04 -8.64 -4.47
N LEU A 139 5.62 -9.72 -5.13
CA LEU A 139 6.41 -10.94 -5.25
C LEU A 139 7.52 -10.71 -6.28
N LEU A 140 8.77 -10.65 -5.82
CA LEU A 140 9.93 -10.24 -6.61
C LEU A 140 10.95 -11.38 -6.70
N LYS A 141 11.27 -11.81 -7.92
CA LYS A 141 12.29 -12.82 -8.20
C LYS A 141 13.64 -12.40 -7.62
N GLY A 142 14.28 -13.30 -6.88
CA GLY A 142 15.58 -13.09 -6.25
C GLY A 142 15.56 -12.19 -5.00
N ILE A 143 14.37 -11.81 -4.52
CA ILE A 143 14.21 -10.98 -3.31
C ILE A 143 13.35 -11.73 -2.27
N ASN A 144 12.11 -12.06 -2.62
CA ASN A 144 11.15 -12.70 -1.72
C ASN A 144 10.37 -13.84 -2.39
N ASP A 145 10.91 -14.42 -3.46
CA ASP A 145 10.30 -15.51 -4.23
C ASP A 145 10.53 -16.90 -3.58
N ASP A 146 10.49 -16.92 -2.25
CA ASP A 146 10.56 -18.12 -1.41
C ASP A 146 9.53 -18.06 -0.29
N ALA A 147 8.90 -19.21 0.02
CA ALA A 147 7.86 -19.29 1.01
C ALA A 147 8.36 -19.01 2.45
N ALA A 148 9.60 -19.39 2.78
CA ALA A 148 10.17 -19.15 4.10
C ALA A 148 10.41 -17.64 4.30
N ILE A 149 10.94 -16.96 3.30
CA ILE A 149 11.19 -15.50 3.34
C ILE A 149 9.86 -14.74 3.54
N LEU A 150 8.81 -15.12 2.81
CA LEU A 150 7.48 -14.51 2.97
C LEU A 150 6.86 -14.86 4.33
N ALA A 151 7.04 -16.08 4.82
CA ALA A 151 6.56 -16.50 6.11
C ALA A 151 7.18 -15.67 7.25
N ASP A 152 8.49 -15.42 7.17
CA ASP A 152 9.20 -14.58 8.13
C ASP A 152 8.71 -13.13 8.06
N LEU A 153 8.58 -12.55 6.86
CA LEU A 153 8.01 -11.23 6.68
C LEU A 153 6.62 -11.10 7.35
N TYR A 154 5.72 -12.06 7.10
CA TYR A 154 4.35 -11.95 7.60
C TYR A 154 4.25 -12.13 9.11
N ARG A 155 5.11 -12.97 9.72
CA ARG A 155 5.21 -13.06 11.18
C ARG A 155 5.71 -11.78 11.81
N GLU A 156 6.78 -11.20 11.24
CA GLU A 156 7.37 -9.95 11.71
C GLU A 156 6.39 -8.77 11.60
N LEU A 157 5.63 -8.70 10.51
CA LEU A 157 4.58 -7.70 10.32
C LEU A 157 3.50 -7.78 11.39
N LEU A 158 2.99 -8.98 11.69
CA LEU A 158 2.00 -9.15 12.75
C LEU A 158 2.55 -8.77 14.13
N GLY A 159 3.84 -9.04 14.39
CA GLY A 159 4.52 -8.64 15.62
C GLY A 159 4.56 -7.12 15.85
N VAL A 160 4.33 -6.31 14.81
CA VAL A 160 4.22 -4.86 14.88
C VAL A 160 2.83 -4.33 14.48
N ASN A 161 1.80 -5.16 14.63
CA ASN A 161 0.39 -4.83 14.34
C ASN A 161 0.10 -4.44 12.88
N VAL A 162 0.88 -4.95 11.93
CA VAL A 162 0.62 -4.77 10.49
C VAL A 162 0.01 -6.05 9.93
N LYS A 163 -1.24 -5.97 9.44
CA LYS A 163 -1.94 -7.11 8.84
C LYS A 163 -1.47 -7.31 7.39
N PRO A 164 -0.90 -8.48 7.02
CA PRO A 164 -0.69 -8.84 5.62
C PRO A 164 -2.01 -8.79 4.84
N TYR A 165 -2.07 -7.90 3.85
CA TYR A 165 -3.29 -7.61 3.10
C TYR A 165 -3.21 -8.15 1.68
N TYR A 166 -2.29 -7.61 0.87
CA TYR A 166 -2.06 -8.08 -0.50
C TYR A 166 -0.63 -8.54 -0.74
N LEU A 167 -0.49 -9.63 -1.48
CA LEU A 167 0.73 -9.98 -2.21
C LEU A 167 0.42 -9.81 -3.70
N HIS A 168 1.04 -8.82 -4.34
CA HIS A 168 0.84 -8.56 -5.77
C HIS A 168 1.76 -9.43 -6.61
N HIS A 169 1.22 -10.01 -7.68
CA HIS A 169 2.05 -10.50 -8.77
C HIS A 169 2.71 -9.29 -9.47
N PRO A 170 3.99 -9.38 -9.91
CA PRO A 170 4.66 -8.24 -10.53
C PRO A 170 3.97 -7.76 -11.80
N ASP A 171 3.75 -6.46 -11.90
CA ASP A 171 3.23 -5.83 -13.11
C ASP A 171 4.21 -5.91 -14.29
N LEU A 172 3.68 -5.78 -15.51
CA LEU A 172 4.47 -5.77 -16.75
C LEU A 172 5.09 -4.39 -17.04
N ALA A 173 5.45 -3.63 -16.01
CA ALA A 173 6.06 -2.31 -16.18
C ALA A 173 7.43 -2.38 -16.87
N PRO A 174 7.78 -1.40 -17.73
CA PRO A 174 9.08 -1.33 -18.37
C PRO A 174 10.24 -1.34 -17.35
N GLY A 175 11.35 -2.03 -17.68
CA GLY A 175 12.54 -2.10 -16.84
C GLY A 175 12.41 -2.92 -15.55
N THR A 176 11.30 -3.66 -15.34
CA THR A 176 11.08 -4.52 -14.17
C THR A 176 11.19 -6.01 -14.47
N SER A 177 11.52 -6.40 -15.71
CA SER A 177 11.48 -7.79 -16.19
C SER A 177 12.34 -8.76 -15.37
N HIS A 178 13.46 -8.30 -14.83
CA HIS A 178 14.38 -9.10 -14.02
C HIS A 178 13.79 -9.51 -12.65
N PHE A 179 12.74 -8.84 -12.19
CA PHE A 179 12.01 -9.20 -10.97
C PHE A 179 10.83 -10.14 -11.23
N ARG A 180 10.49 -10.43 -12.47
CA ARG A 180 9.29 -11.20 -12.81
C ARG A 180 9.51 -12.69 -12.60
N LEU A 181 8.44 -13.35 -12.20
CA LEU A 181 8.31 -14.80 -12.16
C LEU A 181 6.99 -15.20 -12.83
N SER A 182 6.86 -16.47 -13.19
CA SER A 182 5.60 -16.94 -13.74
C SER A 182 4.50 -16.99 -12.67
N LEU A 183 3.26 -16.77 -13.07
CA LEU A 183 2.10 -16.85 -12.16
C LEU A 183 2.03 -18.23 -11.47
N LYS A 184 2.29 -19.31 -12.22
CA LYS A 184 2.37 -20.69 -11.68
C LYS A 184 3.41 -20.80 -10.56
N ARG A 185 4.58 -20.17 -10.70
CA ARG A 185 5.60 -20.15 -9.65
C ARG A 185 5.09 -19.39 -8.42
N GLY A 186 4.46 -18.23 -8.62
CA GLY A 186 3.88 -17.45 -7.53
C GLY A 186 2.79 -18.23 -6.78
N GLN A 187 1.90 -18.89 -7.50
CA GLN A 187 0.87 -19.77 -6.92
C GLN A 187 1.48 -20.89 -6.07
N ALA A 188 2.54 -21.56 -6.57
CA ALA A 188 3.23 -22.61 -5.83
C ALA A 188 3.92 -22.12 -4.55
N ILE A 189 4.40 -20.86 -4.52
CA ILE A 189 4.96 -20.24 -3.31
C ILE A 189 3.85 -19.98 -2.30
N VAL A 190 2.74 -19.38 -2.73
CA VAL A 190 1.59 -19.06 -1.86
C VAL A 190 0.94 -20.32 -1.30
N GLU A 191 0.87 -21.39 -2.09
CA GLU A 191 0.37 -22.69 -1.62
C GLU A 191 1.17 -23.23 -0.43
N LYS A 192 2.48 -23.10 -0.45
CA LYS A 192 3.36 -23.51 0.65
C LYS A 192 3.18 -22.70 1.95
N LEU A 193 2.58 -21.51 1.90
CA LEU A 193 2.27 -20.72 3.08
C LEU A 193 1.01 -21.24 3.79
N ARG A 194 0.12 -21.93 3.08
CA ARG A 194 -1.12 -22.47 3.62
C ARG A 194 -0.84 -23.67 4.51
N GLY A 195 -1.57 -23.79 5.60
CA GLY A 195 -1.44 -24.89 6.57
C GLY A 195 -0.23 -24.78 7.51
N HIS A 196 0.72 -23.87 7.25
CA HIS A 196 1.92 -23.68 8.08
C HIS A 196 1.96 -22.34 8.82
N LEU A 197 1.10 -21.39 8.44
CA LEU A 197 1.00 -20.08 9.04
C LEU A 197 -0.40 -19.80 9.57
N SER A 198 -0.49 -18.97 10.61
CA SER A 198 -1.76 -18.42 11.07
C SER A 198 -2.55 -17.80 9.91
N GLY A 199 -3.87 -17.86 9.96
CA GLY A 199 -4.74 -17.14 9.03
C GLY A 199 -4.48 -15.64 8.99
N LEU A 200 -3.99 -15.05 10.10
CA LEU A 200 -3.57 -13.66 10.15
C LEU A 200 -2.34 -13.36 9.25
N CYS A 201 -1.49 -14.35 9.00
CA CYS A 201 -0.31 -14.24 8.12
C CYS A 201 -0.63 -14.45 6.63
N GLN A 202 -1.90 -14.67 6.26
CA GLN A 202 -2.28 -15.00 4.89
C GLN A 202 -2.74 -13.75 4.13
N PRO A 203 -1.92 -13.16 3.23
CA PRO A 203 -2.38 -12.12 2.32
C PRO A 203 -3.19 -12.72 1.18
N THR A 204 -4.01 -11.91 0.52
CA THR A 204 -4.59 -12.29 -0.76
C THR A 204 -3.56 -12.11 -1.87
N TYR A 205 -3.24 -13.19 -2.59
CA TYR A 205 -2.38 -13.11 -3.77
C TYR A 205 -3.18 -12.60 -4.97
N MET A 206 -2.74 -11.48 -5.55
CA MET A 206 -3.49 -10.72 -6.56
C MET A 206 -2.65 -10.51 -7.82
N VAL A 207 -3.32 -10.50 -8.96
CA VAL A 207 -2.79 -9.97 -10.23
C VAL A 207 -3.65 -8.77 -10.64
N ASP A 208 -3.02 -7.71 -11.12
CA ASP A 208 -3.71 -6.56 -11.70
C ASP A 208 -3.86 -6.79 -13.21
N ILE A 209 -5.10 -6.81 -13.70
CA ILE A 209 -5.38 -7.09 -15.11
C ILE A 209 -5.63 -5.75 -15.82
N PRO A 210 -4.79 -5.40 -16.82
CA PRO A 210 -4.97 -4.18 -17.60
C PRO A 210 -6.33 -4.11 -18.28
N GLY A 211 -6.81 -2.92 -18.61
CA GLY A 211 -8.07 -2.72 -19.32
C GLY A 211 -9.30 -2.54 -18.43
N GLY A 212 -9.10 -2.20 -17.13
CA GLY A 212 -10.21 -1.90 -16.22
C GLY A 212 -10.79 -3.12 -15.50
N HIS A 213 -10.19 -4.30 -15.68
CA HIS A 213 -10.63 -5.53 -15.00
C HIS A 213 -10.22 -5.59 -13.52
N GLY A 214 -9.36 -4.69 -13.07
CA GLY A 214 -8.96 -4.53 -11.68
C GLY A 214 -8.11 -5.67 -11.13
N LYS A 215 -8.10 -5.78 -9.81
CA LYS A 215 -7.31 -6.78 -9.06
C LYS A 215 -8.09 -8.08 -8.95
N VAL A 216 -7.53 -9.16 -9.49
CA VAL A 216 -8.13 -10.49 -9.47
C VAL A 216 -7.32 -11.39 -8.54
N PRO A 217 -7.95 -12.09 -7.56
CA PRO A 217 -7.28 -13.11 -6.78
C PRO A 217 -6.76 -14.24 -7.67
N CYS A 218 -5.51 -14.61 -7.51
CA CYS A 218 -4.88 -15.68 -8.27
C CYS A 218 -4.32 -16.78 -7.36
N THR A 219 -5.06 -17.10 -6.31
CA THR A 219 -4.72 -18.19 -5.40
C THR A 219 -4.74 -19.56 -6.11
N PRO A 220 -3.97 -20.55 -5.61
CA PRO A 220 -4.00 -21.92 -6.16
C PRO A 220 -5.44 -22.47 -6.19
N GLY A 221 -5.80 -23.13 -7.30
CA GLY A 221 -7.14 -23.68 -7.51
C GLY A 221 -8.19 -22.66 -7.98
N THR A 222 -7.89 -21.39 -8.05
CA THR A 222 -8.77 -20.39 -8.67
C THR A 222 -8.57 -20.44 -10.20
N PRO A 223 -9.64 -20.57 -11.01
CA PRO A 223 -9.52 -20.44 -12.46
C PRO A 223 -8.89 -19.10 -12.80
N LEU A 224 -7.87 -19.13 -13.66
CA LEU A 224 -7.30 -17.89 -14.18
C LEU A 224 -8.34 -17.22 -15.08
N TYR A 225 -8.50 -15.91 -14.95
CA TYR A 225 -9.29 -15.13 -15.89
C TYR A 225 -8.71 -15.34 -17.30
N LYS A 226 -9.49 -15.97 -18.17
CA LYS A 226 -9.20 -16.00 -19.60
C LYS A 226 -9.83 -14.75 -20.18
N GLY A 227 -9.02 -13.70 -20.35
CA GLY A 227 -9.48 -12.55 -21.12
C GLY A 227 -9.93 -13.00 -22.52
N ASN A 228 -11.07 -12.50 -22.96
CA ASN A 228 -11.52 -12.64 -24.35
C ASN A 228 -10.64 -11.79 -25.25
#